data_7f6941e139cfffcb0b261fcea02ddc73
#
_entry.id   7f6941e139cfffcb0b261fcea02ddc73
#
_cell.length_a   1.000
_cell.length_b   1.000
_cell.length_c   1.000
_cell.angle_alpha   90.00
_cell.angle_beta   90.00
_cell.angle_gamma   90.00
#
_symmetry.space_group_name_H-M   'P 1'
#
loop_
_entity.id
_entity.type
_entity.pdbx_description
1 polymer ?
#
loop_
_entity_poly.entity_id
_entity_poly.type
_entity_poly.pdbx_seq_one_letter_code
_entity_poly.pdbx_strand_id
1 'polypeptide(L)'
;MSKVAVVTRTHNRPLFLARVLKTVAEQTFSDYVHLIVNDAGSPDAVRAAVAQLPAAAQSRVEVINNEVSHGREAAVNPGFSRAGEMGVTYVAVLDDDDSWEADFLTDCVAWLDSKPDYVGVASRTTLVYEEINREGSAVVELRRGPLAPDKHTVALEDILQVNWVPPVSLLFRAETLPKLTGWREDLPVLSDWDFFLRMLLLGPVGFIDSPLANWHHRANAVGDDGNSVVVAAQDHNDFHAIIRDQALREALTCTASPSTQPDLKTLAQPLLLAHYAKALREENERLTQQLKELQLQQRERNEEIVRYFDEKTQRLSAQLGEVGESVLLLHERMNSMGFKARWRRLFHRG
;
A
#
# COMPACT_ATOMS: atom_id res chain seq x y z
N MET A 1 7.06 -32.06 17.54
CA MET A 1 6.39 -31.39 16.40
C MET A 1 6.57 -29.91 16.64
N SER A 2 6.99 -29.14 15.63
CA SER A 2 7.14 -27.68 15.78
C SER A 2 5.80 -27.02 16.04
N LYS A 3 5.78 -25.96 16.85
CA LYS A 3 4.56 -25.22 17.20
C LYS A 3 4.11 -24.27 16.09
N VAL A 4 5.07 -23.69 15.37
CA VAL A 4 4.83 -22.71 14.29
C VAL A 4 5.42 -23.18 12.98
N ALA A 5 4.68 -23.05 11.85
CA ALA A 5 5.22 -23.09 10.52
C ALA A 5 5.31 -21.68 9.95
N VAL A 6 6.51 -21.26 9.57
CA VAL A 6 6.73 -20.04 8.79
C VAL A 6 6.82 -20.45 7.34
N VAL A 7 5.92 -19.94 6.49
CA VAL A 7 5.88 -20.25 5.05
C VAL A 7 6.43 -19.07 4.27
N THR A 8 7.51 -19.29 3.52
CA THR A 8 8.09 -18.31 2.59
C THR A 8 8.03 -18.86 1.17
N ARG A 9 7.46 -18.09 0.26
CA ARG A 9 7.51 -18.35 -1.19
C ARG A 9 8.64 -17.56 -1.83
N THR A 10 9.37 -18.15 -2.76
CA THR A 10 10.45 -17.47 -3.48
C THR A 10 10.58 -17.98 -4.93
N HIS A 11 11.02 -17.10 -5.84
CA HIS A 11 11.34 -17.43 -7.22
C HIS A 11 12.55 -16.61 -7.68
N ASN A 12 13.74 -17.25 -7.77
CA ASN A 12 14.98 -16.65 -8.28
C ASN A 12 15.39 -15.30 -7.65
N ARG A 13 15.10 -15.09 -6.35
CA ARG A 13 15.40 -13.85 -5.61
C ARG A 13 16.37 -14.07 -4.45
N PRO A 14 17.64 -14.50 -4.71
CA PRO A 14 18.57 -14.92 -3.67
C PRO A 14 18.93 -13.82 -2.66
N LEU A 15 18.96 -12.55 -3.09
CA LEU A 15 19.24 -11.41 -2.21
C LEU A 15 18.16 -11.24 -1.13
N PHE A 16 16.90 -11.34 -1.52
CA PHE A 16 15.79 -11.22 -0.60
C PHE A 16 15.60 -12.49 0.24
N LEU A 17 15.76 -13.67 -0.38
CA LEU A 17 15.74 -14.93 0.35
C LEU A 17 16.77 -14.96 1.51
N ALA A 18 17.96 -14.39 1.31
CA ALA A 18 18.96 -14.29 2.36
C ALA A 18 18.47 -13.42 3.55
N ARG A 19 17.72 -12.35 3.29
CA ARG A 19 17.10 -11.49 4.31
C ARG A 19 16.08 -12.27 5.14
N VAL A 20 15.12 -12.92 4.48
CA VAL A 20 14.06 -13.62 5.19
C VAL A 20 14.59 -14.80 5.99
N LEU A 21 15.55 -15.54 5.44
CA LEU A 21 16.22 -16.61 6.17
C LEU A 21 16.90 -16.11 7.45
N LYS A 22 17.57 -14.96 7.37
CA LYS A 22 18.22 -14.34 8.51
C LYS A 22 17.22 -13.91 9.57
N THR A 23 16.17 -13.16 9.19
CA THR A 23 15.19 -12.62 10.14
C THR A 23 14.43 -13.73 10.88
N VAL A 24 14.15 -14.87 10.20
CA VAL A 24 13.53 -16.04 10.86
C VAL A 24 14.51 -16.77 11.76
N ALA A 25 15.78 -16.88 11.36
CA ALA A 25 16.82 -17.50 12.21
C ALA A 25 17.12 -16.71 13.49
N GLU A 26 16.91 -15.40 13.47
CA GLU A 26 17.12 -14.47 14.60
C GLU A 26 15.90 -14.35 15.53
N GLN A 27 14.80 -15.07 15.28
CA GLN A 27 13.64 -15.07 16.17
C GLN A 27 13.98 -15.62 17.55
N THR A 28 13.51 -14.96 18.61
CA THR A 28 13.66 -15.40 20.00
C THR A 28 12.84 -16.66 20.32
N PHE A 29 11.76 -16.90 19.58
CA PHE A 29 10.98 -18.12 19.62
C PHE A 29 11.66 -19.21 18.78
N SER A 30 11.95 -20.38 19.37
CA SER A 30 12.74 -21.42 18.71
C SER A 30 11.98 -22.66 18.25
N ASP A 31 10.71 -22.83 18.66
CA ASP A 31 9.89 -24.00 18.31
C ASP A 31 9.10 -23.76 17.00
N TYR A 32 9.84 -23.57 15.92
CA TYR A 32 9.29 -23.36 14.57
C TYR A 32 9.97 -24.26 13.53
N VAL A 33 9.29 -24.45 12.39
CA VAL A 33 9.83 -24.90 11.11
C VAL A 33 9.70 -23.78 10.09
N HIS A 34 10.72 -23.56 9.26
CA HIS A 34 10.70 -22.60 8.16
C HIS A 34 10.53 -23.35 6.84
N LEU A 35 9.35 -23.29 6.24
CA LEU A 35 9.00 -23.94 4.97
C LEU A 35 9.29 -22.96 3.82
N ILE A 36 10.32 -23.23 3.03
CA ILE A 36 10.67 -22.44 1.85
C ILE A 36 10.04 -23.11 0.62
N VAL A 37 9.05 -22.44 0.01
CA VAL A 37 8.48 -22.88 -1.25
C VAL A 37 9.22 -22.20 -2.39
N ASN A 38 10.06 -22.97 -3.08
CA ASN A 38 10.78 -22.53 -4.28
C ASN A 38 9.89 -22.79 -5.50
N ASP A 39 9.26 -21.74 -6.00
CA ASP A 39 8.28 -21.82 -7.07
C ASP A 39 8.93 -21.86 -8.46
N ALA A 40 9.47 -23.03 -8.83
CA ALA A 40 10.21 -23.28 -10.08
C ALA A 40 11.48 -22.41 -10.25
N GLY A 41 12.02 -21.89 -9.16
CA GLY A 41 13.32 -21.21 -9.16
C GLY A 41 14.48 -22.22 -9.06
N SER A 42 15.73 -21.71 -9.03
CA SER A 42 16.94 -22.54 -8.89
C SER A 42 17.03 -23.21 -7.52
N PRO A 43 16.94 -24.55 -7.41
CA PRO A 43 17.10 -25.25 -6.13
C PRO A 43 18.52 -25.10 -5.54
N ASP A 44 19.54 -24.93 -6.40
CA ASP A 44 20.93 -24.73 -5.96
C ASP A 44 21.09 -23.36 -5.28
N ALA A 45 20.45 -22.32 -5.81
CA ALA A 45 20.47 -21.00 -5.20
C ALA A 45 19.79 -21.01 -3.82
N VAL A 46 18.67 -21.70 -3.67
CA VAL A 46 17.98 -21.85 -2.38
C VAL A 46 18.87 -22.63 -1.38
N ARG A 47 19.45 -23.77 -1.81
CA ARG A 47 20.38 -24.56 -0.98
C ARG A 47 21.59 -23.72 -0.52
N ALA A 48 22.17 -22.95 -1.45
CA ALA A 48 23.31 -22.09 -1.12
C ALA A 48 22.93 -21.00 -0.10
N ALA A 49 21.75 -20.41 -0.20
CA ALA A 49 21.26 -19.43 0.77
C ALA A 49 21.04 -20.06 2.16
N VAL A 50 20.38 -21.22 2.23
CA VAL A 50 20.16 -21.96 3.50
C VAL A 50 21.49 -22.36 4.15
N ALA A 51 22.49 -22.76 3.36
CA ALA A 51 23.82 -23.16 3.87
C ALA A 51 24.58 -21.99 4.55
N GLN A 52 24.17 -20.74 4.36
CA GLN A 52 24.75 -19.59 5.06
C GLN A 52 24.23 -19.42 6.49
N LEU A 53 23.14 -20.11 6.85
CA LEU A 53 22.57 -20.02 8.19
C LEU A 53 23.45 -20.78 9.22
N PRO A 54 23.37 -20.43 10.51
CA PRO A 54 23.90 -21.27 11.58
C PRO A 54 23.30 -22.69 11.56
N ALA A 55 24.04 -23.70 11.88
CA ALA A 55 23.61 -25.11 11.82
C ALA A 55 22.28 -25.38 12.55
N ALA A 56 22.06 -24.73 13.69
CA ALA A 56 20.81 -24.84 14.45
C ALA A 56 19.61 -24.25 13.70
N ALA A 57 19.79 -23.23 12.88
CA ALA A 57 18.74 -22.66 12.04
C ALA A 57 18.52 -23.51 10.78
N GLN A 58 19.59 -24.01 10.15
CA GLN A 58 19.49 -24.92 9.00
C GLN A 58 18.59 -26.14 9.30
N SER A 59 18.75 -26.73 10.52
CA SER A 59 17.94 -27.89 10.91
C SER A 59 16.44 -27.64 11.03
N ARG A 60 16.01 -26.39 11.01
CA ARG A 60 14.59 -25.97 11.05
C ARG A 60 14.05 -25.61 9.68
N VAL A 61 14.86 -25.61 8.63
CA VAL A 61 14.44 -25.26 7.27
C VAL A 61 14.07 -26.53 6.51
N GLU A 62 12.90 -26.52 5.91
CA GLU A 62 12.46 -27.50 4.92
C GLU A 62 12.18 -26.78 3.59
N VAL A 63 12.73 -27.31 2.48
CA VAL A 63 12.56 -26.71 1.15
C VAL A 63 11.61 -27.56 0.33
N ILE A 64 10.56 -26.95 -0.18
CA ILE A 64 9.57 -27.52 -1.11
C ILE A 64 9.88 -26.95 -2.49
N ASN A 65 10.23 -27.80 -3.46
CA ASN A 65 10.52 -27.36 -4.82
C ASN A 65 9.33 -27.69 -5.73
N ASN A 66 8.71 -26.68 -6.33
CA ASN A 66 7.73 -26.85 -7.39
C ASN A 66 8.48 -27.04 -8.72
N GLU A 67 8.08 -28.05 -9.51
CA GLU A 67 8.64 -28.27 -10.85
C GLU A 67 8.15 -27.23 -11.86
N VAL A 68 6.93 -26.73 -11.64
CA VAL A 68 6.26 -25.71 -12.46
C VAL A 68 5.83 -24.58 -11.54
N SER A 69 5.97 -23.34 -11.99
CA SER A 69 5.53 -22.18 -11.22
C SER A 69 4.01 -22.16 -11.10
N HIS A 70 3.52 -21.98 -9.90
CA HIS A 70 2.12 -21.73 -9.56
C HIS A 70 1.76 -20.25 -9.63
N GLY A 71 2.75 -19.39 -9.86
CA GLY A 71 2.60 -17.94 -9.82
C GLY A 71 2.66 -17.37 -8.41
N ARG A 72 2.80 -16.05 -8.37
CA ARG A 72 3.08 -15.31 -7.12
C ARG A 72 2.09 -15.61 -6.00
N GLU A 73 0.80 -15.67 -6.30
CA GLU A 73 -0.24 -15.86 -5.30
C GLU A 73 -0.31 -17.31 -4.80
N ALA A 74 -0.47 -18.27 -5.71
CA ALA A 74 -0.69 -19.66 -5.36
C ALA A 74 0.55 -20.40 -4.83
N ALA A 75 1.75 -19.83 -5.04
CA ALA A 75 3.01 -20.44 -4.61
C ALA A 75 3.11 -20.72 -3.09
N VAL A 76 2.27 -20.10 -2.26
CA VAL A 76 2.23 -20.34 -0.81
C VAL A 76 1.51 -21.66 -0.46
N ASN A 77 0.59 -22.14 -1.31
CA ASN A 77 -0.31 -23.26 -1.00
C ASN A 77 0.39 -24.60 -0.67
N PRO A 78 1.48 -25.03 -1.36
CA PRO A 78 2.25 -26.20 -0.94
C PRO A 78 2.79 -26.10 0.49
N GLY A 79 3.20 -24.88 0.93
CA GLY A 79 3.61 -24.63 2.29
C GLY A 79 2.48 -24.80 3.31
N PHE A 80 1.28 -24.34 3.00
CA PHE A 80 0.08 -24.56 3.84
C PHE A 80 -0.28 -26.05 3.95
N SER A 81 -0.25 -26.77 2.84
CA SER A 81 -0.49 -28.22 2.82
C SER A 81 0.52 -28.94 3.72
N ARG A 82 1.80 -28.57 3.59
CA ARG A 82 2.86 -29.17 4.39
C ARG A 82 2.73 -28.83 5.89
N ALA A 83 2.38 -27.59 6.24
CA ALA A 83 2.13 -27.18 7.61
C ALA A 83 0.96 -28.00 8.23
N GLY A 84 -0.09 -28.23 7.46
CA GLY A 84 -1.23 -29.08 7.86
C GLY A 84 -0.80 -30.54 8.13
N GLU A 85 0.00 -31.13 7.25
CA GLU A 85 0.53 -32.49 7.42
C GLU A 85 1.40 -32.62 8.66
N MET A 86 2.17 -31.59 8.99
CA MET A 86 3.03 -31.54 10.18
C MET A 86 2.25 -31.40 11.48
N GLY A 87 0.99 -30.99 11.42
CA GLY A 87 0.15 -30.79 12.60
C GLY A 87 0.64 -29.65 13.51
N VAL A 88 1.19 -28.57 12.92
CA VAL A 88 1.62 -27.37 13.68
C VAL A 88 0.40 -26.67 14.29
N THR A 89 0.63 -25.88 15.33
CA THR A 89 -0.44 -25.11 15.98
C THR A 89 -0.73 -23.82 15.26
N TYR A 90 0.31 -23.14 14.78
CA TYR A 90 0.23 -21.82 14.15
C TYR A 90 0.94 -21.78 12.82
N VAL A 91 0.49 -20.90 11.95
CA VAL A 91 1.10 -20.62 10.65
C VAL A 91 1.28 -19.13 10.46
N ALA A 92 2.40 -18.73 9.88
CA ALA A 92 2.64 -17.37 9.41
C ALA A 92 3.14 -17.41 7.96
N VAL A 93 2.80 -16.40 7.17
CA VAL A 93 3.38 -16.18 5.83
C VAL A 93 4.36 -15.02 5.92
N LEU A 94 5.57 -15.25 5.44
CA LEU A 94 6.59 -14.22 5.33
C LEU A 94 7.16 -14.25 3.91
N ASP A 95 6.83 -13.27 3.10
CA ASP A 95 7.34 -13.16 1.74
C ASP A 95 8.86 -12.99 1.74
N ASP A 96 9.52 -13.44 0.68
CA ASP A 96 10.99 -13.50 0.62
C ASP A 96 11.65 -12.12 0.72
N ASP A 97 10.92 -11.03 0.48
CA ASP A 97 11.38 -9.65 0.53
C ASP A 97 11.02 -8.87 1.81
N ASP A 98 10.31 -9.50 2.75
CA ASP A 98 9.90 -8.87 4.01
C ASP A 98 10.79 -9.29 5.20
N SER A 99 10.52 -8.73 6.38
CA SER A 99 11.28 -9.06 7.58
C SER A 99 10.47 -8.87 8.86
N TRP A 100 10.93 -9.50 9.94
CA TRP A 100 10.37 -9.39 11.28
C TRP A 100 11.38 -8.81 12.28
N GLU A 101 10.86 -8.19 13.33
CA GLU A 101 11.61 -7.96 14.55
C GLU A 101 11.80 -9.29 15.31
N ALA A 102 12.84 -9.38 16.14
CA ALA A 102 13.25 -10.64 16.78
C ALA A 102 12.14 -11.31 17.62
N ASP A 103 11.21 -10.54 18.17
CA ASP A 103 10.18 -11.02 19.08
C ASP A 103 8.82 -11.27 18.40
N PHE A 104 8.71 -11.18 17.07
CA PHE A 104 7.44 -11.35 16.36
C PHE A 104 6.77 -12.68 16.70
N LEU A 105 7.47 -13.80 16.56
CA LEU A 105 6.90 -15.11 16.88
C LEU A 105 6.61 -15.28 18.37
N THR A 106 7.49 -14.80 19.24
CA THR A 106 7.30 -14.89 20.70
C THR A 106 6.04 -14.18 21.15
N ASP A 107 5.85 -12.92 20.73
CA ASP A 107 4.73 -12.11 21.15
C ASP A 107 3.40 -12.59 20.54
N CYS A 108 3.42 -12.95 19.26
CA CYS A 108 2.21 -13.45 18.58
C CYS A 108 1.75 -14.80 19.14
N VAL A 109 2.69 -15.73 19.41
CA VAL A 109 2.37 -17.03 20.00
C VAL A 109 1.83 -16.87 21.42
N ALA A 110 2.51 -16.07 22.27
CA ALA A 110 2.06 -15.81 23.65
C ALA A 110 0.66 -15.17 23.67
N TRP A 111 0.41 -14.25 22.75
CA TRP A 111 -0.89 -13.60 22.64
C TRP A 111 -1.99 -14.61 22.26
N LEU A 112 -1.79 -15.43 21.22
CA LEU A 112 -2.77 -16.44 20.79
C LEU A 112 -2.97 -17.55 21.82
N ASP A 113 -1.90 -17.99 22.52
CA ASP A 113 -2.03 -18.96 23.62
C ASP A 113 -2.95 -18.45 24.73
N SER A 114 -2.95 -17.14 25.00
CA SER A 114 -3.82 -16.51 26.01
C SER A 114 -5.25 -16.23 25.52
N LYS A 115 -5.54 -16.39 24.23
CA LYS A 115 -6.81 -16.01 23.59
C LYS A 115 -7.36 -17.13 22.70
N PRO A 116 -7.90 -18.21 23.26
CA PRO A 116 -8.33 -19.40 22.49
C PRO A 116 -9.46 -19.11 21.48
N ASP A 117 -10.26 -18.09 21.73
CA ASP A 117 -11.39 -17.74 20.85
C ASP A 117 -10.98 -16.98 19.58
N TYR A 118 -9.71 -16.55 19.49
CA TYR A 118 -9.19 -15.83 18.33
C TYR A 118 -8.54 -16.78 17.33
N VAL A 119 -8.86 -16.59 16.03
CA VAL A 119 -8.32 -17.41 14.93
C VAL A 119 -6.93 -16.97 14.47
N GLY A 120 -6.56 -15.73 14.78
CA GLY A 120 -5.26 -15.16 14.42
C GLY A 120 -4.95 -13.89 15.21
N VAL A 121 -3.75 -13.39 15.05
CA VAL A 121 -3.29 -12.09 15.58
C VAL A 121 -2.41 -11.41 14.55
N ALA A 122 -2.62 -10.11 14.36
CA ALA A 122 -1.75 -9.26 13.56
C ALA A 122 -0.92 -8.35 14.46
N SER A 123 0.31 -8.08 14.08
CA SER A 123 1.13 -7.04 14.71
C SER A 123 1.06 -5.75 13.91
N ARG A 124 1.45 -4.61 14.53
CA ARG A 124 1.67 -3.37 13.78
C ARG A 124 2.77 -3.57 12.75
N THR A 125 2.53 -3.06 11.55
CA THR A 125 3.47 -3.14 10.42
C THR A 125 4.19 -1.81 10.24
N THR A 126 5.50 -1.89 10.01
CA THR A 126 6.32 -0.78 9.52
C THR A 126 6.45 -0.89 8.01
N LEU A 127 6.12 0.16 7.27
CA LEU A 127 6.48 0.31 5.86
C LEU A 127 7.94 0.72 5.78
N VAL A 128 8.75 -0.05 5.06
CA VAL A 128 10.16 0.24 4.80
C VAL A 128 10.32 0.50 3.31
N TYR A 129 10.64 1.74 2.96
CA TYR A 129 10.91 2.11 1.58
C TYR A 129 12.40 1.95 1.29
N GLU A 130 12.70 1.19 0.25
CA GLU A 130 14.06 0.83 -0.10
C GLU A 130 14.30 0.84 -1.61
N GLU A 131 15.56 0.85 -2.01
CA GLU A 131 15.98 0.67 -3.39
C GLU A 131 17.12 -0.35 -3.49
N ILE A 132 17.21 -1.01 -4.64
CA ILE A 132 18.34 -1.86 -4.95
C ILE A 132 19.44 -0.94 -5.49
N ASN A 133 20.68 -1.09 -4.99
CA ASN A 133 21.82 -0.31 -5.47
C ASN A 133 22.09 -0.58 -6.97
N ARG A 134 22.83 0.31 -7.61
CA ARG A 134 23.10 0.23 -9.06
C ARG A 134 23.79 -1.07 -9.49
N GLU A 135 24.48 -1.73 -8.59
CA GLU A 135 25.19 -2.99 -8.82
C GLU A 135 24.26 -4.22 -8.65
N GLY A 136 23.02 -4.03 -8.16
CA GLY A 136 22.09 -5.14 -7.89
C GLY A 136 22.50 -6.05 -6.72
N SER A 137 23.49 -5.63 -5.93
CA SER A 137 24.13 -6.47 -4.89
C SER A 137 23.69 -6.16 -3.46
N ALA A 138 23.01 -5.02 -3.24
CA ALA A 138 22.57 -4.61 -1.90
C ALA A 138 21.28 -3.79 -1.97
N VAL A 139 20.52 -3.84 -0.89
CA VAL A 139 19.31 -3.06 -0.68
C VAL A 139 19.62 -1.92 0.30
N VAL A 140 19.20 -0.72 -0.05
CA VAL A 140 19.41 0.49 0.74
C VAL A 140 18.06 1.02 1.22
N GLU A 141 17.88 1.13 2.53
CA GLU A 141 16.71 1.75 3.12
C GLU A 141 16.73 3.27 2.89
N LEU A 142 15.60 3.81 2.42
CA LEU A 142 15.42 5.25 2.19
C LEU A 142 14.67 5.92 3.35
N ARG A 143 13.58 5.28 3.80
CA ARG A 143 12.74 5.77 4.89
C ARG A 143 11.85 4.65 5.42
N ARG A 144 11.34 4.83 6.64
CA ARG A 144 10.33 3.94 7.23
C ARG A 144 9.26 4.73 7.97
N GLY A 145 8.10 4.10 8.15
CA GLY A 145 6.99 4.67 8.90
C GLY A 145 5.90 3.63 9.17
N PRO A 146 4.96 3.89 10.09
CA PRO A 146 3.91 2.94 10.42
C PRO A 146 2.89 2.83 9.27
N LEU A 147 2.43 1.61 9.00
CA LEU A 147 1.24 1.35 8.20
C LEU A 147 0.00 1.59 9.06
N ALA A 148 -0.99 2.35 8.56
CA ALA A 148 -2.27 2.60 9.21
C ALA A 148 -2.14 2.97 10.71
N PRO A 149 -1.47 4.09 11.06
CA PRO A 149 -1.15 4.45 12.44
C PRO A 149 -2.38 4.70 13.32
N ASP A 150 -3.52 4.99 12.71
CA ASP A 150 -4.83 5.23 13.34
C ASP A 150 -5.61 3.95 13.65
N LYS A 151 -5.15 2.78 13.19
CA LYS A 151 -5.79 1.50 13.42
C LYS A 151 -5.23 0.82 14.66
N HIS A 152 -6.11 0.38 15.57
CA HIS A 152 -5.77 -0.31 16.83
C HIS A 152 -6.55 -1.61 17.04
N THR A 153 -7.44 -1.96 16.12
CA THR A 153 -8.25 -3.20 16.16
C THR A 153 -8.47 -3.69 14.74
N VAL A 154 -8.47 -5.01 14.56
CA VAL A 154 -8.83 -5.63 13.29
C VAL A 154 -10.34 -5.83 13.25
N ALA A 155 -11.01 -5.06 12.41
CA ALA A 155 -12.45 -5.19 12.18
C ALA A 155 -12.73 -5.62 10.73
N LEU A 156 -13.64 -6.59 10.55
CA LEU A 156 -14.02 -7.08 9.22
C LEU A 156 -14.46 -5.94 8.30
N GLU A 157 -15.22 -4.97 8.83
CA GLU A 157 -15.72 -3.83 8.07
C GLU A 157 -14.59 -2.93 7.53
N ASP A 158 -13.49 -2.77 8.29
CA ASP A 158 -12.32 -2.01 7.85
C ASP A 158 -11.56 -2.75 6.76
N ILE A 159 -11.35 -4.06 6.97
CA ILE A 159 -10.61 -4.92 6.02
C ILE A 159 -11.37 -5.08 4.70
N LEU A 160 -12.71 -5.07 4.73
CA LEU A 160 -13.52 -5.04 3.50
C LEU A 160 -13.31 -3.78 2.67
N GLN A 161 -12.86 -2.68 3.28
CA GLN A 161 -12.59 -1.44 2.56
C GLN A 161 -11.17 -1.40 2.01
N VAL A 162 -10.21 -1.74 2.86
CA VAL A 162 -8.79 -1.73 2.51
C VAL A 162 -8.04 -2.75 3.35
N ASN A 163 -7.17 -3.55 2.72
CA ASN A 163 -6.28 -4.46 3.44
C ASN A 163 -5.12 -3.66 4.06
N TRP A 164 -5.22 -3.36 5.35
CA TRP A 164 -4.15 -2.74 6.12
C TRP A 164 -3.38 -3.75 7.00
N VAL A 165 -3.70 -5.04 6.89
CA VAL A 165 -3.02 -6.15 7.57
C VAL A 165 -2.32 -7.01 6.51
N PRO A 166 -1.08 -6.68 6.11
CA PRO A 166 -0.36 -7.48 5.13
C PRO A 166 0.03 -8.85 5.70
N PRO A 167 0.25 -9.87 4.87
CA PRO A 167 0.58 -11.23 5.32
C PRO A 167 1.74 -11.29 6.30
N VAL A 168 2.76 -10.46 6.10
CA VAL A 168 3.96 -10.38 6.96
C VAL A 168 3.63 -10.12 8.43
N SER A 169 2.49 -9.50 8.75
CA SER A 169 2.10 -9.15 10.11
C SER A 169 1.23 -10.19 10.82
N LEU A 170 0.82 -11.27 10.15
CA LEU A 170 -0.22 -12.17 10.61
C LEU A 170 0.32 -13.53 11.07
N LEU A 171 -0.01 -13.94 12.29
CA LEU A 171 0.08 -15.32 12.78
C LEU A 171 -1.34 -15.86 13.00
N PHE A 172 -1.64 -17.07 12.51
CA PHE A 172 -2.98 -17.63 12.61
C PHE A 172 -2.97 -19.12 13.00
N ARG A 173 -4.10 -19.63 13.48
CA ARG A 173 -4.24 -21.02 13.87
C ARG A 173 -4.29 -21.93 12.66
N ALA A 174 -3.45 -22.98 12.64
CA ALA A 174 -3.39 -23.96 11.57
C ALA A 174 -4.72 -24.72 11.37
N GLU A 175 -5.54 -24.85 12.41
CA GLU A 175 -6.89 -25.48 12.34
C GLU A 175 -7.87 -24.74 11.42
N THR A 176 -7.53 -23.49 11.00
CA THR A 176 -8.33 -22.75 10.01
C THR A 176 -8.05 -23.17 8.58
N LEU A 177 -6.86 -23.72 8.28
CA LEU A 177 -6.43 -24.06 6.92
C LEU A 177 -7.40 -24.97 6.18
N PRO A 178 -7.92 -26.07 6.75
CA PRO A 178 -8.87 -26.94 6.05
C PRO A 178 -10.17 -26.24 5.65
N LYS A 179 -10.55 -25.17 6.35
CA LYS A 179 -11.76 -24.38 6.07
C LYS A 179 -11.50 -23.27 5.05
N LEU A 180 -10.25 -22.83 4.91
CA LEU A 180 -9.86 -21.71 4.05
C LEU A 180 -9.41 -22.13 2.65
N THR A 181 -9.10 -23.39 2.43
CA THR A 181 -8.68 -23.96 1.12
C THR A 181 -7.47 -23.26 0.47
N GLY A 182 -6.64 -22.55 1.26
CA GLY A 182 -5.45 -21.85 0.75
C GLY A 182 -5.76 -20.48 0.11
N TRP A 183 -4.73 -19.94 -0.56
CA TRP A 183 -4.85 -18.73 -1.38
C TRP A 183 -5.43 -19.10 -2.75
N ARG A 184 -6.30 -18.24 -3.27
CA ARG A 184 -6.99 -18.49 -4.55
C ARG A 184 -6.02 -18.42 -5.72
N GLU A 185 -6.02 -19.47 -6.55
CA GLU A 185 -5.15 -19.60 -7.72
C GLU A 185 -5.67 -18.82 -8.93
N ASP A 186 -6.96 -18.50 -8.94
CA ASP A 186 -7.62 -17.72 -10.00
C ASP A 186 -7.47 -16.21 -9.85
N LEU A 187 -6.90 -15.74 -8.73
CA LEU A 187 -6.60 -14.34 -8.52
C LEU A 187 -5.14 -14.03 -8.87
N PRO A 188 -4.86 -13.09 -9.76
CA PRO A 188 -3.48 -12.70 -10.10
C PRO A 188 -2.84 -11.83 -9.03
N VAL A 189 -3.67 -11.19 -8.17
CA VAL A 189 -3.29 -10.34 -7.04
C VAL A 189 -4.35 -10.43 -5.95
N LEU A 190 -4.01 -10.02 -4.71
CA LEU A 190 -4.94 -9.92 -3.57
C LEU A 190 -5.50 -11.26 -3.06
N SER A 191 -4.87 -12.39 -3.37
CA SER A 191 -5.28 -13.68 -2.79
C SER A 191 -5.05 -13.71 -1.28
N ASP A 192 -4.08 -12.98 -0.77
CA ASP A 192 -3.84 -12.74 0.65
C ASP A 192 -5.02 -12.02 1.33
N TRP A 193 -5.55 -10.98 0.67
CA TRP A 193 -6.68 -10.24 1.18
C TRP A 193 -7.98 -11.07 1.18
N ASP A 194 -8.25 -11.80 0.10
CA ASP A 194 -9.36 -12.75 0.03
C ASP A 194 -9.26 -13.83 1.13
N PHE A 195 -8.07 -14.39 1.31
CA PHE A 195 -7.81 -15.35 2.39
C PHE A 195 -8.06 -14.77 3.77
N PHE A 196 -7.61 -13.53 4.01
CA PHE A 196 -7.79 -12.85 5.28
C PHE A 196 -9.26 -12.52 5.55
N LEU A 197 -10.03 -12.09 4.54
CA LEU A 197 -11.47 -11.90 4.66
C LEU A 197 -12.19 -13.19 5.05
N ARG A 198 -11.86 -14.32 4.38
CA ARG A 198 -12.42 -15.63 4.73
C ARG A 198 -12.03 -16.08 6.14
N MET A 199 -10.81 -15.76 6.60
CA MET A 199 -10.38 -16.03 7.98
C MET A 199 -11.20 -15.24 8.99
N LEU A 200 -11.46 -13.97 8.74
CA LEU A 200 -12.30 -13.13 9.62
C LEU A 200 -13.74 -13.61 9.74
N LEU A 201 -14.24 -14.38 8.77
CA LEU A 201 -15.54 -15.05 8.89
C LEU A 201 -15.51 -16.28 9.81
N LEU A 202 -14.34 -16.86 10.08
CA LEU A 202 -14.19 -18.00 11.01
C LEU A 202 -14.08 -17.57 12.47
N GLY A 203 -13.64 -16.35 12.72
CA GLY A 203 -13.48 -15.82 14.07
C GLY A 203 -12.70 -14.50 14.11
N PRO A 204 -12.57 -13.91 15.31
CA PRO A 204 -11.86 -12.64 15.46
C PRO A 204 -10.35 -12.81 15.27
N VAL A 205 -9.71 -11.76 14.73
CA VAL A 205 -8.27 -11.59 14.69
C VAL A 205 -7.88 -10.46 15.64
N GLY A 206 -6.91 -10.73 16.51
CA GLY A 206 -6.42 -9.74 17.46
C GLY A 206 -5.41 -8.79 16.83
N PHE A 207 -5.02 -7.78 17.61
CA PHE A 207 -4.00 -6.81 17.19
C PHE A 207 -3.01 -6.55 18.33
N ILE A 208 -1.72 -6.65 18.02
CA ILE A 208 -0.61 -6.26 18.89
C ILE A 208 -0.10 -4.91 18.40
N ASP A 209 -0.30 -3.86 19.20
CA ASP A 209 0.14 -2.50 18.88
C ASP A 209 1.65 -2.31 19.13
N SER A 210 2.45 -3.22 18.60
CA SER A 210 3.91 -3.19 18.60
C SER A 210 4.42 -3.42 17.18
N PRO A 211 5.37 -2.64 16.67
CA PRO A 211 5.87 -2.74 15.30
C PRO A 211 6.82 -3.95 15.17
N LEU A 212 6.25 -5.13 14.96
CA LEU A 212 7.00 -6.39 14.90
C LEU A 212 7.22 -6.91 13.48
N ALA A 213 6.52 -6.35 12.49
CA ALA A 213 6.60 -6.73 11.08
C ALA A 213 7.05 -5.55 10.22
N ASN A 214 7.92 -5.82 9.25
CA ASN A 214 8.42 -4.84 8.29
C ASN A 214 8.02 -5.25 6.87
N TRP A 215 7.21 -4.42 6.22
CA TRP A 215 6.79 -4.57 4.84
C TRP A 215 7.65 -3.69 3.95
N HIS A 216 8.44 -4.31 3.07
CA HIS A 216 9.45 -3.63 2.27
C HIS A 216 8.92 -3.23 0.90
N HIS A 217 9.00 -1.93 0.56
CA HIS A 217 8.51 -1.35 -0.67
C HIS A 217 9.65 -0.82 -1.54
N ARG A 218 9.69 -1.23 -2.81
CA ARG A 218 10.68 -0.82 -3.83
C ARG A 218 9.95 -0.19 -5.02
N ALA A 219 9.84 1.13 -5.01
CA ALA A 219 9.12 1.86 -6.06
C ALA A 219 9.83 1.81 -7.44
N ASN A 220 11.16 1.63 -7.45
CA ASN A 220 11.98 1.69 -8.66
C ASN A 220 12.44 0.31 -9.18
N ALA A 221 12.02 -0.78 -8.53
CA ALA A 221 12.35 -2.12 -8.97
C ALA A 221 11.37 -2.59 -10.05
N VAL A 222 11.90 -3.28 -11.08
CA VAL A 222 11.14 -3.82 -12.22
C VAL A 222 11.38 -5.33 -12.34
N GLY A 223 10.49 -6.04 -13.03
CA GLY A 223 10.59 -7.49 -13.19
C GLY A 223 10.39 -8.24 -11.88
N ASP A 224 11.17 -9.30 -11.66
CA ASP A 224 11.02 -10.19 -10.51
C ASP A 224 11.32 -9.51 -9.16
N ASP A 225 12.11 -8.43 -9.16
CA ASP A 225 12.46 -7.68 -7.96
C ASP A 225 11.40 -6.63 -7.55
N GLY A 226 10.39 -6.37 -8.41
CA GLY A 226 9.34 -5.39 -8.18
C GLY A 226 8.28 -5.86 -7.18
N ASN A 227 7.75 -4.91 -6.38
CA ASN A 227 6.58 -5.17 -5.54
C ASN A 227 5.31 -5.19 -6.40
N SER A 228 4.42 -6.20 -6.19
CA SER A 228 3.14 -6.31 -6.91
C SER A 228 2.26 -5.07 -6.77
N VAL A 229 2.22 -4.48 -5.59
CA VAL A 229 1.44 -3.25 -5.30
C VAL A 229 1.83 -2.08 -6.20
N VAL A 230 3.08 -2.01 -6.65
CA VAL A 230 3.59 -0.94 -7.52
C VAL A 230 3.45 -1.32 -9.00
N VAL A 231 3.88 -2.55 -9.35
CA VAL A 231 3.95 -3.01 -10.75
C VAL A 231 2.57 -3.32 -11.32
N ALA A 232 1.64 -3.81 -10.51
CA ALA A 232 0.29 -4.22 -10.88
C ALA A 232 -0.79 -3.35 -10.22
N ALA A 233 -0.57 -2.04 -10.05
CA ALA A 233 -1.49 -1.14 -9.35
C ALA A 233 -2.90 -1.10 -9.96
N GLN A 234 -3.03 -1.21 -11.29
CA GLN A 234 -4.34 -1.27 -11.96
C GLN A 234 -5.05 -2.58 -11.62
N ASP A 235 -4.35 -3.71 -11.69
CA ASP A 235 -4.92 -5.02 -11.34
C ASP A 235 -5.38 -5.03 -9.87
N HIS A 236 -4.60 -4.44 -8.96
CA HIS A 236 -5.00 -4.31 -7.55
C HIS A 236 -6.33 -3.57 -7.39
N ASN A 237 -6.55 -2.47 -8.12
CA ASN A 237 -7.81 -1.73 -8.06
C ASN A 237 -8.99 -2.52 -8.63
N ASP A 238 -8.80 -3.18 -9.77
CA ASP A 238 -9.84 -3.94 -10.46
C ASP A 238 -10.25 -5.17 -9.64
N PHE A 239 -9.27 -5.96 -9.17
CA PHE A 239 -9.53 -7.15 -8.34
C PHE A 239 -10.04 -6.80 -6.94
N HIS A 240 -9.64 -5.67 -6.37
CA HIS A 240 -10.22 -5.16 -5.14
C HIS A 240 -11.74 -4.94 -5.28
N ALA A 241 -12.18 -4.35 -6.41
CA ALA A 241 -13.60 -4.17 -6.68
C ALA A 241 -14.31 -5.53 -6.89
N ILE A 242 -13.70 -6.46 -7.64
CA ILE A 242 -14.25 -7.80 -7.93
C ILE A 242 -14.44 -8.61 -6.64
N ILE A 243 -13.44 -8.68 -5.77
CA ILE A 243 -13.52 -9.42 -4.50
C ILE A 243 -14.63 -8.86 -3.62
N ARG A 244 -14.76 -7.53 -3.53
CA ARG A 244 -15.82 -6.88 -2.76
C ARG A 244 -17.22 -7.14 -3.33
N ASP A 245 -17.39 -7.05 -4.67
CA ASP A 245 -18.66 -7.36 -5.33
C ASP A 245 -19.04 -8.82 -5.11
N GLN A 246 -18.08 -9.74 -5.20
CA GLN A 246 -18.30 -11.16 -4.93
C GLN A 246 -18.74 -11.38 -3.48
N ALA A 247 -18.01 -10.84 -2.50
CA ALA A 247 -18.36 -10.95 -1.08
C ALA A 247 -19.78 -10.38 -0.79
N LEU A 248 -20.11 -9.25 -1.42
CA LEU A 248 -21.44 -8.64 -1.29
C LEU A 248 -22.53 -9.51 -1.92
N ARG A 249 -22.31 -10.07 -3.13
CA ARG A 249 -23.26 -10.99 -3.78
C ARG A 249 -23.50 -12.24 -2.94
N GLU A 250 -22.45 -12.85 -2.42
CA GLU A 250 -22.57 -14.02 -1.54
C GLU A 250 -23.39 -13.70 -0.28
N ALA A 251 -23.16 -12.53 0.33
CA ALA A 251 -23.94 -12.08 1.48
C ALA A 251 -25.43 -11.83 1.15
N LEU A 252 -25.72 -11.28 -0.04
CA LEU A 252 -27.07 -10.96 -0.49
C LEU A 252 -27.84 -12.20 -0.99
N THR A 253 -27.15 -13.18 -1.57
CA THR A 253 -27.77 -14.39 -2.16
C THR A 253 -27.85 -15.55 -1.18
N CYS A 254 -27.16 -15.49 -0.03
CA CYS A 254 -27.25 -16.48 1.01
C CYS A 254 -28.69 -16.45 1.59
N THR A 255 -29.57 -17.28 1.05
CA THR A 255 -30.94 -17.46 1.55
C THR A 255 -30.86 -18.09 2.93
N ALA A 256 -31.13 -17.29 3.96
CA ALA A 256 -31.31 -17.80 5.30
C ALA A 256 -32.43 -18.84 5.32
N SER A 257 -32.14 -20.07 5.75
CA SER A 257 -33.20 -20.94 6.23
C SER A 257 -33.96 -20.21 7.35
N PRO A 258 -35.29 -20.28 7.42
CA PRO A 258 -36.05 -19.63 8.45
C PRO A 258 -35.70 -20.23 9.82
N SER A 259 -34.69 -19.70 10.48
CA SER A 259 -34.39 -19.95 11.86
C SER A 259 -35.13 -18.94 12.73
N THR A 260 -35.73 -19.41 13.80
CA THR A 260 -36.51 -18.58 14.74
C THR A 260 -35.66 -17.64 15.61
N GLN A 261 -34.36 -17.56 15.39
CA GLN A 261 -33.44 -16.57 15.96
C GLN A 261 -32.99 -15.60 14.89
N PRO A 262 -32.86 -14.29 15.18
CA PRO A 262 -32.29 -13.33 14.25
C PRO A 262 -30.88 -13.80 13.87
N ASP A 263 -30.75 -14.33 12.66
CA ASP A 263 -29.46 -14.75 12.10
C ASP A 263 -28.61 -13.49 11.90
N LEU A 264 -27.40 -13.50 12.41
CA LEU A 264 -26.41 -12.42 12.19
C LEU A 264 -26.24 -12.08 10.69
N LYS A 265 -26.53 -13.02 9.79
CA LYS A 265 -26.60 -12.80 8.34
C LYS A 265 -27.66 -11.78 7.93
N THR A 266 -28.80 -11.71 8.65
CA THR A 266 -29.84 -10.72 8.41
C THR A 266 -29.44 -9.32 8.89
N LEU A 267 -28.56 -9.22 9.88
CA LEU A 267 -28.01 -7.95 10.37
C LEU A 267 -26.78 -7.49 9.59
N ALA A 268 -26.03 -8.42 8.97
CA ALA A 268 -24.84 -8.09 8.17
C ALA A 268 -25.16 -7.26 6.91
N GLN A 269 -26.31 -7.53 6.26
CA GLN A 269 -26.74 -6.78 5.07
C GLN A 269 -27.01 -5.29 5.36
N PRO A 270 -27.85 -4.91 6.33
CA PRO A 270 -28.09 -3.52 6.69
C PRO A 270 -26.82 -2.82 7.22
N LEU A 271 -25.98 -3.52 7.98
CA LEU A 271 -24.72 -2.98 8.51
C LEU A 271 -23.73 -2.69 7.39
N LEU A 272 -23.56 -3.59 6.41
CA LEU A 272 -22.75 -3.38 5.24
C LEU A 272 -23.24 -2.19 4.41
N LEU A 273 -24.55 -2.10 4.16
CA LEU A 273 -25.14 -0.98 3.42
C LEU A 273 -24.97 0.35 4.16
N ALA A 274 -25.18 0.36 5.48
CA ALA A 274 -24.99 1.54 6.33
C ALA A 274 -23.51 1.98 6.34
N HIS A 275 -22.60 1.03 6.39
CA HIS A 275 -21.16 1.28 6.34
C HIS A 275 -20.73 1.89 5.00
N TYR A 276 -21.15 1.33 3.84
CA TYR A 276 -20.90 1.91 2.54
C TYR A 276 -21.49 3.31 2.37
N ALA A 277 -22.70 3.53 2.89
CA ALA A 277 -23.33 4.84 2.86
C ALA A 277 -22.57 5.87 3.73
N LYS A 278 -21.93 5.44 4.81
CA LYS A 278 -21.07 6.27 5.65
C LYS A 278 -19.76 6.59 4.91
N ALA A 279 -19.06 5.58 4.38
CA ALA A 279 -17.80 5.75 3.66
C ALA A 279 -17.97 6.67 2.43
N LEU A 280 -19.07 6.53 1.67
CA LEU A 280 -19.40 7.42 0.56
C LEU A 280 -19.66 8.86 1.02
N ARG A 281 -20.27 9.06 2.18
CA ARG A 281 -20.47 10.40 2.74
C ARG A 281 -19.15 11.05 3.14
N GLU A 282 -18.30 10.33 3.85
CA GLU A 282 -16.99 10.82 4.27
C GLU A 282 -16.11 11.18 3.05
N GLU A 283 -16.12 10.36 2.01
CA GLU A 283 -15.39 10.65 0.77
C GLU A 283 -15.98 11.85 0.03
N ASN A 284 -17.30 12.00 -0.05
CA ASN A 284 -17.94 13.18 -0.60
C ASN A 284 -17.60 14.46 0.19
N GLU A 285 -17.54 14.39 1.51
CA GLU A 285 -17.14 15.52 2.35
C GLU A 285 -15.69 15.90 2.08
N ARG A 286 -14.79 14.91 1.98
CA ARG A 286 -13.38 15.10 1.64
C ARG A 286 -13.21 15.75 0.27
N LEU A 287 -13.88 15.23 -0.75
CA LEU A 287 -13.84 15.80 -2.11
C LEU A 287 -14.42 17.22 -2.16
N THR A 288 -15.49 17.46 -1.41
CA THR A 288 -16.09 18.79 -1.29
C THR A 288 -15.12 19.79 -0.64
N GLN A 289 -14.38 19.36 0.38
CA GLN A 289 -13.36 20.19 1.01
C GLN A 289 -12.19 20.49 0.06
N GLN A 290 -11.68 19.48 -0.65
CA GLN A 290 -10.64 19.67 -1.66
C GLN A 290 -11.09 20.63 -2.78
N LEU A 291 -12.33 20.52 -3.21
CA LEU A 291 -12.90 21.42 -4.22
C LEU A 291 -12.92 22.88 -3.73
N LYS A 292 -13.31 23.10 -2.48
CA LYS A 292 -13.29 24.45 -1.86
C LYS A 292 -11.88 25.02 -1.79
N GLU A 293 -10.90 24.22 -1.43
CA GLU A 293 -9.50 24.64 -1.38
C GLU A 293 -8.96 25.02 -2.77
N LEU A 294 -9.28 24.20 -3.79
CA LEU A 294 -8.91 24.51 -5.17
C LEU A 294 -9.58 25.78 -5.69
N GLN A 295 -10.86 26.00 -5.36
CA GLN A 295 -11.58 27.22 -5.72
C GLN A 295 -10.97 28.44 -5.04
N LEU A 296 -10.54 28.34 -3.76
CA LEU A 296 -9.87 29.41 -3.06
C LEU A 296 -8.53 29.77 -3.72
N GLN A 297 -7.70 28.77 -3.99
CA GLN A 297 -6.42 28.95 -4.70
C GLN A 297 -6.60 29.59 -6.07
N GLN A 298 -7.64 29.18 -6.81
CA GLN A 298 -7.95 29.78 -8.12
C GLN A 298 -8.37 31.22 -8.00
N ARG A 299 -9.12 31.56 -6.95
CA ARG A 299 -9.55 32.94 -6.67
C ARG A 299 -8.36 33.83 -6.30
N GLU A 300 -7.48 33.39 -5.44
CA GLU A 300 -6.24 34.07 -5.07
C GLU A 300 -5.36 34.33 -6.30
N ARG A 301 -5.18 33.32 -7.14
CA ARG A 301 -4.43 33.44 -8.40
C ARG A 301 -5.06 34.46 -9.37
N ASN A 302 -6.39 34.49 -9.48
CA ASN A 302 -7.07 35.47 -10.30
C ASN A 302 -6.90 36.90 -9.76
N GLU A 303 -6.97 37.09 -8.44
CA GLU A 303 -6.72 38.37 -7.79
C GLU A 303 -5.27 38.87 -7.99
N GLU A 304 -4.27 37.97 -7.98
CA GLU A 304 -2.90 38.28 -8.32
C GLU A 304 -2.74 38.75 -9.76
N ILE A 305 -3.41 38.08 -10.71
CA ILE A 305 -3.41 38.43 -12.13
C ILE A 305 -4.03 39.83 -12.31
N VAL A 306 -5.16 40.09 -11.67
CA VAL A 306 -5.82 41.42 -11.74
C VAL A 306 -4.88 42.51 -11.20
N ARG A 307 -4.29 42.30 -10.01
CA ARG A 307 -3.32 43.25 -9.44
C ARG A 307 -2.14 43.52 -10.36
N TYR A 308 -1.58 42.47 -10.98
CA TYR A 308 -0.49 42.63 -11.94
C TYR A 308 -0.90 43.49 -13.15
N PHE A 309 -2.09 43.29 -13.70
CA PHE A 309 -2.58 44.09 -14.84
C PHE A 309 -2.88 45.54 -14.43
N ASP A 310 -3.42 45.78 -13.23
CA ASP A 310 -3.67 47.12 -12.71
C ASP A 310 -2.37 47.90 -12.53
N GLU A 311 -1.36 47.30 -11.92
CA GLU A 311 -0.02 47.93 -11.77
C GLU A 311 0.61 48.25 -13.11
N LYS A 312 0.49 47.33 -14.08
CA LYS A 312 1.06 47.52 -15.41
C LYS A 312 0.34 48.61 -16.17
N THR A 313 -0.99 48.70 -16.03
CA THR A 313 -1.84 49.75 -16.63
C THR A 313 -1.50 51.13 -16.03
N GLN A 314 -1.31 51.21 -14.70
CA GLN A 314 -0.90 52.46 -14.03
C GLN A 314 0.48 52.93 -14.51
N ARG A 315 1.45 52.02 -14.65
CA ARG A 315 2.80 52.33 -15.18
C ARG A 315 2.74 52.86 -16.63
N LEU A 316 1.94 52.20 -17.48
CA LEU A 316 1.75 52.66 -18.88
C LEU A 316 1.06 54.04 -18.92
N SER A 317 0.07 54.26 -18.08
CA SER A 317 -0.58 55.58 -17.99
C SER A 317 0.36 56.69 -17.53
N ALA A 318 1.23 56.41 -16.56
CA ALA A 318 2.24 57.36 -16.13
C ALA A 318 3.25 57.66 -17.25
N GLN A 319 3.75 56.65 -17.95
CA GLN A 319 4.64 56.84 -19.12
C GLN A 319 3.98 57.63 -20.26
N LEU A 320 2.69 57.40 -20.54
CA LEU A 320 1.96 58.16 -21.50
C LEU A 320 1.79 59.63 -21.06
N GLY A 321 1.59 59.88 -19.78
CA GLY A 321 1.60 61.20 -19.18
C GLY A 321 2.91 61.97 -19.41
N GLU A 322 4.05 61.32 -19.11
CA GLU A 322 5.42 61.88 -19.33
C GLU A 322 5.70 62.19 -20.81
N VAL A 323 5.27 61.28 -21.71
CA VAL A 323 5.34 61.51 -23.14
C VAL A 323 4.45 62.70 -23.59
N GLY A 324 3.23 62.79 -23.04
CA GLY A 324 2.30 63.90 -23.27
C GLY A 324 2.92 65.26 -22.85
N GLU A 325 3.50 65.33 -21.65
CA GLU A 325 4.19 66.55 -21.17
C GLU A 325 5.39 66.91 -22.05
N SER A 326 6.17 65.91 -22.46
CA SER A 326 7.34 66.09 -23.36
C SER A 326 6.89 66.62 -24.73
N VAL A 327 5.77 66.16 -25.28
CA VAL A 327 5.18 66.64 -26.52
C VAL A 327 4.69 68.09 -26.39
N LEU A 328 4.05 68.42 -25.25
CA LEU A 328 3.62 69.77 -24.94
C LEU A 328 4.81 70.74 -24.84
N LEU A 329 5.83 70.37 -24.13
CA LEU A 329 7.09 71.14 -24.03
C LEU A 329 7.76 71.35 -25.39
N LEU A 330 7.79 70.34 -26.25
CA LEU A 330 8.27 70.45 -27.60
C LEU A 330 7.41 71.41 -28.45
N HIS A 331 6.09 71.35 -28.28
CA HIS A 331 5.15 72.21 -28.97
C HIS A 331 5.34 73.71 -28.54
N GLU A 332 5.51 73.97 -27.24
CA GLU A 332 5.84 75.30 -26.72
C GLU A 332 7.18 75.83 -27.21
N ARG A 333 8.23 75.00 -27.21
CA ARG A 333 9.51 75.34 -27.82
C ARG A 333 9.43 75.67 -29.30
N MET A 334 8.72 74.90 -30.08
CA MET A 334 8.48 75.17 -31.48
C MET A 334 7.72 76.50 -31.71
N ASN A 335 6.78 76.82 -30.84
CA ASN A 335 6.01 78.09 -30.89
C ASN A 335 6.92 79.30 -30.50
N SER A 336 7.76 79.15 -29.43
CA SER A 336 8.67 80.17 -28.94
C SER A 336 9.81 80.48 -29.97
N MET A 337 10.25 79.46 -30.72
CA MET A 337 11.29 79.64 -31.76
C MET A 337 10.74 80.28 -33.07
N GLY A 338 9.50 80.73 -33.08
CA GLY A 338 8.89 81.41 -34.23
C GLY A 338 8.69 80.55 -35.48
N PHE A 339 8.69 79.22 -35.30
CA PHE A 339 8.55 78.27 -36.43
C PHE A 339 7.23 78.46 -37.16
N LYS A 340 6.13 78.82 -36.47
CA LYS A 340 4.83 79.14 -37.11
C LYS A 340 4.91 80.35 -38.02
N ALA A 341 5.73 81.36 -37.65
CA ALA A 341 5.90 82.55 -38.46
C ALA A 341 6.79 82.28 -39.68
N ARG A 342 7.75 81.35 -39.55
CA ARG A 342 8.63 80.96 -40.64
C ARG A 342 7.91 80.00 -41.65
N TRP A 343 7.05 79.11 -41.16
CA TRP A 343 6.24 78.19 -42.02
C TRP A 343 5.21 78.97 -42.83
N ARG A 344 4.47 79.96 -42.26
CA ARG A 344 3.54 80.83 -43.02
C ARG A 344 4.23 81.68 -44.07
N ARG A 345 5.52 82.07 -43.89
CA ARG A 345 6.28 82.79 -44.89
C ARG A 345 6.78 81.94 -46.05
N LEU A 346 6.91 80.64 -45.84
CA LEU A 346 7.34 79.68 -46.87
C LEU A 346 6.19 79.23 -47.80
N PHE A 347 4.98 79.17 -47.30
CA PHE A 347 3.82 78.65 -48.05
C PHE A 347 2.78 79.74 -48.51
N HIS A 348 3.05 80.98 -48.24
CA HIS A 348 2.22 82.11 -48.79
C HIS A 348 3.03 82.96 -49.78
N ARG A 349 3.93 82.39 -50.49
CA ARG A 349 4.52 82.95 -51.70
C ARG A 349 4.21 81.97 -52.83
N GLY A 350 3.04 82.08 -53.37
CA GLY A 350 2.58 81.44 -54.56
C GLY A 350 1.16 81.93 -54.89
#